data_48e856f221a119cc5a2f89f440b028b6
#
_entry.id   48e856f221a119cc5a2f89f440b028b6
#
_cell.length_a   1.000
_cell.length_b   1.000
_cell.length_c   1.000
_cell.angle_alpha   90.00
_cell.angle_beta   90.00
_cell.angle_gamma   90.00
#
_symmetry.space_group_name_H-M   'P 1'
#
loop_
_entity.id
_entity.type
_entity.pdbx_description
1 polymer ?
#
loop_
_entity_poly.entity_id
_entity_poly.type
_entity_poly.pdbx_seq_one_letter_code
_entity_poly.pdbx_strand_id
1 'polypeptide(L)'
;MRKLMYLTLAVCLMMAGAVAANAAEPAAAAKIGVVDMQAVATQSEPAQAAKKQMESKYGKERAALEKQGEALKKAAEELKGPKASDEKKLAFIRKKQELDQKTRNFLRKVEQDEVKLRQDMVTLVFNATYNVAQRKGFNFVVDITAGGVLYADQTMDLTQDVLAEVNKMHKDEKAKGSK
;
A
#
# COMPACT_ATOMS: atom_id res chain seq x y z
N MET A 1 -20.23 -79.23 -10.78
CA MET A 1 -19.70 -78.41 -9.69
C MET A 1 -18.34 -77.76 -10.02
N ARG A 2 -17.39 -78.48 -10.63
CA ARG A 2 -16.07 -77.91 -10.99
C ARG A 2 -16.10 -76.74 -11.99
N LYS A 3 -17.04 -76.72 -12.95
CA LYS A 3 -17.14 -75.61 -13.93
C LYS A 3 -17.72 -74.31 -13.33
N LEU A 4 -18.55 -74.42 -12.28
CA LEU A 4 -19.10 -73.24 -11.58
C LEU A 4 -18.03 -72.59 -10.70
N MET A 5 -17.10 -73.36 -10.18
CA MET A 5 -16.00 -72.87 -9.31
C MET A 5 -14.95 -72.10 -10.10
N TYR A 6 -14.72 -72.40 -11.38
CA TYR A 6 -13.82 -71.64 -12.25
C TYR A 6 -14.43 -70.31 -12.71
N LEU A 7 -15.76 -70.26 -12.85
CA LEU A 7 -16.48 -69.02 -13.24
C LEU A 7 -16.44 -67.98 -12.13
N THR A 8 -16.57 -68.41 -10.86
CA THR A 8 -16.47 -67.52 -9.70
C THR A 8 -15.05 -67.02 -9.47
N LEU A 9 -14.04 -67.82 -9.75
CA LEU A 9 -12.62 -67.45 -9.63
C LEU A 9 -12.23 -66.42 -10.71
N ALA A 10 -12.75 -66.56 -11.92
CA ALA A 10 -12.48 -65.59 -13.02
C ALA A 10 -13.14 -64.24 -12.80
N VAL A 11 -14.29 -64.14 -12.13
CA VAL A 11 -15.00 -62.87 -11.85
C VAL A 11 -14.29 -62.13 -10.69
N CYS A 12 -13.73 -62.81 -9.70
CA CYS A 12 -12.97 -62.18 -8.64
C CYS A 12 -11.62 -61.58 -9.11
N LEU A 13 -11.02 -62.14 -10.17
CA LEU A 13 -9.74 -61.65 -10.69
C LEU A 13 -9.90 -60.39 -11.57
N MET A 14 -11.11 -60.11 -12.10
CA MET A 14 -11.39 -58.89 -12.91
C MET A 14 -11.77 -57.67 -12.07
N MET A 15 -12.06 -57.79 -10.77
CA MET A 15 -12.35 -56.67 -9.88
C MET A 15 -11.11 -56.07 -9.17
N ALA A 16 -9.93 -56.63 -9.32
CA ALA A 16 -8.70 -56.17 -8.66
C ALA A 16 -7.91 -55.09 -9.46
N GLY A 17 -8.46 -54.62 -10.62
CA GLY A 17 -7.72 -53.77 -11.56
C GLY A 17 -8.06 -52.29 -11.59
N ALA A 18 -8.91 -51.77 -10.70
CA ALA A 18 -9.33 -50.35 -10.77
C ALA A 18 -9.09 -49.61 -9.45
N VAL A 19 -7.94 -49.83 -8.80
CA VAL A 19 -7.38 -48.77 -7.93
C VAL A 19 -6.65 -47.83 -8.89
N ALA A 20 -7.37 -46.92 -9.52
CA ALA A 20 -6.76 -45.73 -10.12
C ALA A 20 -5.97 -45.07 -9.00
N ALA A 21 -4.66 -45.25 -9.04
CA ALA A 21 -3.76 -44.42 -8.28
C ALA A 21 -4.08 -42.98 -8.72
N ASN A 22 -4.85 -42.27 -7.90
CA ASN A 22 -4.79 -40.81 -7.90
C ASN A 22 -3.34 -40.48 -7.56
N ALA A 23 -2.48 -40.43 -8.58
CA ALA A 23 -1.20 -39.78 -8.50
C ALA A 23 -1.58 -38.32 -8.15
N ALA A 24 -1.52 -38.00 -6.87
CA ALA A 24 -1.53 -36.60 -6.46
C ALA A 24 -0.49 -35.91 -7.33
N GLU A 25 -0.91 -34.98 -8.18
CA GLU A 25 0.03 -34.14 -8.91
C GLU A 25 1.07 -33.69 -7.89
N PRO A 26 2.38 -33.84 -8.15
CA PRO A 26 3.40 -33.37 -7.23
C PRO A 26 3.13 -31.90 -6.96
N ALA A 27 2.75 -31.56 -5.74
CA ALA A 27 2.51 -30.19 -5.35
C ALA A 27 3.75 -29.40 -5.79
N ALA A 28 3.54 -28.43 -6.70
CA ALA A 28 4.65 -27.64 -7.23
C ALA A 28 5.44 -27.09 -6.04
N ALA A 29 6.76 -27.36 -6.01
CA ALA A 29 7.61 -26.94 -4.90
C ALA A 29 7.40 -25.45 -4.64
N ALA A 30 7.12 -25.09 -3.39
CA ALA A 30 6.85 -23.71 -3.03
C ALA A 30 8.10 -22.85 -3.29
N LYS A 31 8.02 -21.96 -4.27
CA LYS A 31 9.04 -20.95 -4.53
C LYS A 31 8.62 -19.66 -3.86
N ILE A 32 9.21 -19.41 -2.69
CA ILE A 32 8.86 -18.30 -1.82
C ILE A 32 9.75 -17.11 -2.15
N GLY A 33 9.15 -15.94 -2.33
CA GLY A 33 9.82 -14.66 -2.45
C GLY A 33 9.50 -13.75 -1.27
N VAL A 34 10.34 -12.73 -1.08
CA VAL A 34 10.10 -11.67 -0.11
C VAL A 34 10.15 -10.31 -0.80
N VAL A 35 9.45 -9.34 -0.26
CA VAL A 35 9.43 -7.96 -0.77
C VAL A 35 9.35 -6.98 0.40
N ASP A 36 10.10 -5.90 0.36
CA ASP A 36 9.94 -4.75 1.24
C ASP A 36 8.92 -3.79 0.61
N MET A 37 7.64 -3.98 0.97
CA MET A 37 6.54 -3.16 0.47
C MET A 37 6.71 -1.69 0.85
N GLN A 38 7.28 -1.39 2.02
CA GLN A 38 7.50 -0.04 2.48
C GLN A 38 8.62 0.65 1.69
N ALA A 39 9.72 -0.05 1.42
CA ALA A 39 10.79 0.47 0.58
C ALA A 39 10.26 0.80 -0.83
N VAL A 40 9.51 -0.11 -1.45
CA VAL A 40 8.89 0.11 -2.76
C VAL A 40 7.93 1.30 -2.73
N ALA A 41 7.05 1.37 -1.73
CA ALA A 41 6.05 2.43 -1.61
C ALA A 41 6.65 3.82 -1.35
N THR A 42 7.88 3.91 -0.84
CA THR A 42 8.54 5.19 -0.53
C THR A 42 9.58 5.62 -1.56
N GLN A 43 10.27 4.68 -2.20
CA GLN A 43 11.38 4.95 -3.12
C GLN A 43 10.95 5.00 -4.59
N SER A 44 9.76 4.51 -4.93
CA SER A 44 9.27 4.48 -6.31
C SER A 44 9.04 5.87 -6.91
N GLU A 45 9.15 5.99 -8.23
CA GLU A 45 8.87 7.24 -8.96
C GLU A 45 7.45 7.77 -8.68
N PRO A 46 6.38 6.93 -8.66
CA PRO A 46 5.05 7.41 -8.31
C PRO A 46 4.95 7.95 -6.88
N ALA A 47 5.64 7.36 -5.91
CA ALA A 47 5.66 7.87 -4.55
C ALA A 47 6.32 9.26 -4.46
N GLN A 48 7.44 9.45 -5.16
CA GLN A 48 8.11 10.74 -5.23
C GLN A 48 7.26 11.78 -5.97
N ALA A 49 6.58 11.39 -7.05
CA ALA A 49 5.65 12.26 -7.78
C ALA A 49 4.48 12.68 -6.90
N ALA A 50 3.91 11.77 -6.15
CA ALA A 50 2.84 12.00 -5.21
C ALA A 50 3.24 12.99 -4.10
N LYS A 51 4.43 12.83 -3.53
CA LYS A 51 4.97 13.78 -2.53
C LYS A 51 5.07 15.18 -3.09
N LYS A 52 5.61 15.33 -4.31
CA LYS A 52 5.71 16.62 -5.00
C LYS A 52 4.33 17.23 -5.29
N GLN A 53 3.37 16.41 -5.68
CA GLN A 53 2.00 16.84 -5.93
C GLN A 53 1.32 17.35 -4.65
N MET A 54 1.47 16.64 -3.53
CA MET A 54 0.94 17.04 -2.22
C MET A 54 1.57 18.35 -1.75
N GLU A 55 2.88 18.51 -1.90
CA GLU A 55 3.57 19.76 -1.56
C GLU A 55 3.10 20.94 -2.45
N SER A 56 2.97 20.73 -3.75
CA SER A 56 2.44 21.73 -4.68
C SER A 56 1.00 22.14 -4.34
N LYS A 57 0.15 21.15 -3.98
CA LYS A 57 -1.27 21.34 -3.68
C LYS A 57 -1.48 22.08 -2.35
N TYR A 58 -0.71 21.73 -1.33
CA TYR A 58 -0.96 22.11 0.05
C TYR A 58 0.08 23.07 0.65
N GLY A 59 1.26 23.18 0.06
CA GLY A 59 2.37 23.97 0.62
C GLY A 59 2.03 25.44 0.81
N LYS A 60 1.34 26.07 -0.14
CA LYS A 60 0.91 27.47 -0.03
C LYS A 60 -0.12 27.68 1.09
N GLU A 61 -1.14 26.81 1.19
CA GLU A 61 -2.17 26.90 2.22
C GLU A 61 -1.55 26.65 3.61
N ARG A 62 -0.65 25.68 3.73
CA ARG A 62 0.13 25.41 4.95
C ARG A 62 0.90 26.63 5.42
N ALA A 63 1.71 27.23 4.55
CA ALA A 63 2.50 28.41 4.87
C ALA A 63 1.63 29.61 5.28
N ALA A 64 0.46 29.77 4.65
CA ALA A 64 -0.50 30.81 5.02
C ALA A 64 -1.11 30.61 6.41
N LEU A 65 -1.45 29.35 6.77
CA LEU A 65 -1.97 29.00 8.10
C LEU A 65 -0.87 29.19 9.19
N GLU A 66 0.35 28.79 8.92
CA GLU A 66 1.50 28.99 9.81
C GLU A 66 1.73 30.48 10.10
N LYS A 67 1.73 31.30 9.05
CA LYS A 67 1.86 32.77 9.19
C LYS A 67 0.70 33.38 10.01
N GLN A 68 -0.52 32.92 9.82
CA GLN A 68 -1.67 33.34 10.63
C GLN A 68 -1.52 32.91 12.10
N GLY A 69 -1.01 31.70 12.34
CA GLY A 69 -0.70 31.20 13.69
C GLY A 69 0.36 32.04 14.42
N GLU A 70 1.43 32.41 13.72
CA GLU A 70 2.46 33.29 14.27
C GLU A 70 1.92 34.70 14.58
N ALA A 71 1.08 35.25 13.70
CA ALA A 71 0.43 36.54 13.94
C ALA A 71 -0.49 36.48 15.18
N LEU A 72 -1.22 35.38 15.36
CA LEU A 72 -2.04 35.19 16.56
C LEU A 72 -1.21 35.03 17.84
N LYS A 73 -0.06 34.36 17.79
CA LYS A 73 0.85 34.29 18.93
C LYS A 73 1.34 35.67 19.36
N LYS A 74 1.71 36.53 18.40
CA LYS A 74 2.12 37.93 18.68
C LYS A 74 0.97 38.73 19.26
N ALA A 75 -0.23 38.59 18.69
CA ALA A 75 -1.40 39.28 19.23
C ALA A 75 -1.77 38.81 20.64
N ALA A 76 -1.56 37.52 20.98
CA ALA A 76 -1.78 36.99 22.33
C ALA A 76 -0.81 37.64 23.35
N GLU A 77 0.45 37.85 22.98
CA GLU A 77 1.41 38.52 23.83
C GLU A 77 1.04 39.99 24.09
N GLU A 78 0.59 40.70 23.06
CA GLU A 78 0.10 42.09 23.20
C GLU A 78 -1.13 42.22 24.11
N LEU A 79 -1.96 41.17 24.18
CA LEU A 79 -3.13 41.14 25.07
C LEU A 79 -2.81 40.90 26.54
N LYS A 80 -1.57 40.51 26.90
CA LYS A 80 -1.14 40.38 28.28
C LYS A 80 -0.82 41.74 28.91
N GLY A 81 -0.70 42.78 28.11
CA GLY A 81 -0.38 44.13 28.60
C GLY A 81 -1.60 44.87 29.15
N PRO A 82 -1.37 45.92 30.01
CA PRO A 82 -2.45 46.68 30.66
C PRO A 82 -3.34 47.51 29.71
N LYS A 83 -2.97 47.63 28.42
CA LYS A 83 -3.71 48.35 27.39
C LYS A 83 -4.63 47.49 26.51
N ALA A 84 -4.89 46.23 26.90
CA ALA A 84 -5.75 45.31 26.14
C ALA A 84 -7.23 45.70 26.31
N SER A 85 -7.79 46.38 25.33
CA SER A 85 -9.25 46.69 25.30
C SER A 85 -10.05 45.39 25.03
N ASP A 86 -11.30 45.40 25.51
CA ASP A 86 -12.20 44.26 25.31
C ASP A 86 -12.51 44.01 23.85
N GLU A 87 -12.50 45.07 23.02
CA GLU A 87 -12.61 44.96 21.58
C GLU A 87 -11.45 44.16 20.95
N LYS A 88 -10.21 44.43 21.36
CA LYS A 88 -9.03 43.65 20.93
C LYS A 88 -9.11 42.20 21.32
N LYS A 89 -9.54 41.90 22.56
CA LYS A 89 -9.77 40.54 23.04
C LYS A 89 -10.81 39.80 22.19
N LEU A 90 -11.94 40.46 21.89
CA LEU A 90 -12.98 39.87 21.06
C LEU A 90 -12.50 39.61 19.63
N ALA A 91 -11.79 40.57 19.04
CA ALA A 91 -11.18 40.40 17.70
C ALA A 91 -10.19 39.22 17.68
N PHE A 92 -9.36 39.06 18.72
CA PHE A 92 -8.45 37.93 18.87
C PHE A 92 -9.20 36.59 18.93
N ILE A 93 -10.26 36.50 19.75
CA ILE A 93 -11.07 35.27 19.88
C ILE A 93 -11.68 34.88 18.52
N ARG A 94 -12.22 35.85 17.77
CA ARG A 94 -12.78 35.59 16.44
C ARG A 94 -11.71 35.10 15.46
N LYS A 95 -10.55 35.76 15.40
CA LYS A 95 -9.43 35.31 14.53
C LYS A 95 -8.91 33.93 14.90
N LYS A 96 -8.84 33.61 16.21
CA LYS A 96 -8.47 32.30 16.68
C LYS A 96 -9.45 31.23 16.23
N GLN A 97 -10.76 31.46 16.42
CA GLN A 97 -11.79 30.54 15.97
C GLN A 97 -11.75 30.29 14.46
N GLU A 98 -11.57 31.39 13.69
CA GLU A 98 -11.44 31.29 12.23
C GLU A 98 -10.20 30.47 11.81
N LEU A 99 -9.05 30.69 12.43
CA LEU A 99 -7.84 29.92 12.16
C LEU A 99 -8.01 28.45 12.54
N ASP A 100 -8.61 28.18 13.70
CA ASP A 100 -8.88 26.81 14.15
C ASP A 100 -9.80 26.06 13.16
N GLN A 101 -10.80 26.75 12.61
CA GLN A 101 -11.69 26.16 11.61
C GLN A 101 -10.98 25.90 10.27
N LYS A 102 -10.18 26.89 9.80
CA LYS A 102 -9.38 26.74 8.58
C LYS A 102 -8.38 25.57 8.72
N THR A 103 -7.70 25.50 9.86
CA THR A 103 -6.74 24.43 10.13
C THR A 103 -7.41 23.05 10.15
N ARG A 104 -8.57 22.90 10.80
CA ARG A 104 -9.33 21.63 10.77
C ARG A 104 -9.75 21.25 9.36
N ASN A 105 -10.22 22.20 8.57
CA ASN A 105 -10.62 21.94 7.19
C ASN A 105 -9.41 21.55 6.31
N PHE A 106 -8.29 22.22 6.49
CA PHE A 106 -7.04 21.91 5.82
C PHE A 106 -6.56 20.51 6.14
N LEU A 107 -6.45 20.15 7.43
CA LEU A 107 -6.03 18.83 7.86
C LEU A 107 -6.93 17.71 7.30
N ARG A 108 -8.26 17.93 7.29
CA ARG A 108 -9.19 16.95 6.71
C ARG A 108 -8.96 16.72 5.22
N LYS A 109 -8.71 17.80 4.45
CA LYS A 109 -8.41 17.67 3.02
C LYS A 109 -7.10 16.91 2.78
N VAL A 110 -6.05 17.24 3.55
CA VAL A 110 -4.77 16.57 3.46
C VAL A 110 -4.93 15.08 3.79
N GLU A 111 -5.59 14.75 4.90
CA GLU A 111 -5.84 13.36 5.33
C GLU A 111 -6.60 12.55 4.28
N GLN A 112 -7.64 13.13 3.68
CA GLN A 112 -8.41 12.46 2.62
C GLN A 112 -7.55 12.13 1.41
N ASP A 113 -6.71 13.06 0.97
CA ASP A 113 -5.81 12.86 -0.16
C ASP A 113 -4.70 11.85 0.20
N GLU A 114 -4.14 11.90 1.42
CA GLU A 114 -3.14 10.95 1.88
C GLU A 114 -3.68 9.51 1.96
N VAL A 115 -4.92 9.34 2.45
CA VAL A 115 -5.58 8.03 2.49
C VAL A 115 -5.76 7.47 1.09
N LYS A 116 -6.29 8.28 0.17
CA LYS A 116 -6.46 7.88 -1.23
C LYS A 116 -5.13 7.49 -1.86
N LEU A 117 -4.13 8.33 -1.70
CA LEU A 117 -2.79 8.11 -2.25
C LEU A 117 -2.17 6.81 -1.73
N ARG A 118 -2.33 6.54 -0.43
CA ARG A 118 -1.86 5.29 0.19
C ARG A 118 -2.57 4.08 -0.40
N GLN A 119 -3.89 4.15 -0.60
CA GLN A 119 -4.66 3.08 -1.21
C GLN A 119 -4.21 2.82 -2.65
N ASP A 120 -4.04 3.87 -3.44
CA ASP A 120 -3.57 3.78 -4.83
C ASP A 120 -2.16 3.15 -4.89
N MET A 121 -1.25 3.56 -3.99
CA MET A 121 0.10 3.00 -3.89
C MET A 121 0.11 1.53 -3.49
N VAL A 122 -0.68 1.13 -2.49
CA VAL A 122 -0.80 -0.27 -2.07
C VAL A 122 -1.28 -1.13 -3.24
N THR A 123 -2.30 -0.68 -3.96
CA THR A 123 -2.82 -1.38 -5.13
C THR A 123 -1.76 -1.52 -6.24
N LEU A 124 -1.03 -0.44 -6.52
CA LEU A 124 0.02 -0.44 -7.54
C LEU A 124 1.15 -1.41 -7.18
N VAL A 125 1.65 -1.37 -5.94
CA VAL A 125 2.72 -2.26 -5.48
C VAL A 125 2.25 -3.72 -5.45
N PHE A 126 1.01 -3.99 -5.05
CA PHE A 126 0.43 -5.32 -5.09
C PHE A 126 0.40 -5.88 -6.52
N ASN A 127 -0.11 -5.10 -7.48
CA ASN A 127 -0.16 -5.50 -8.88
C ASN A 127 1.24 -5.73 -9.48
N ALA A 128 2.20 -4.87 -9.15
CA ALA A 128 3.58 -5.03 -9.57
C ALA A 128 4.22 -6.29 -8.98
N THR A 129 3.99 -6.56 -7.69
CA THR A 129 4.46 -7.77 -7.01
C THR A 129 3.88 -9.02 -7.66
N TYR A 130 2.58 -9.01 -7.96
CA TYR A 130 1.93 -10.11 -8.67
C TYR A 130 2.57 -10.36 -10.05
N ASN A 131 2.76 -9.32 -10.86
CA ASN A 131 3.38 -9.42 -12.17
C ASN A 131 4.81 -9.98 -12.10
N VAL A 132 5.61 -9.53 -11.13
CA VAL A 132 6.99 -10.00 -10.92
C VAL A 132 6.99 -11.46 -10.46
N ALA A 133 6.14 -11.81 -9.51
CA ALA A 133 6.03 -13.17 -8.99
C ALA A 133 5.68 -14.15 -10.10
N GLN A 134 4.66 -13.84 -10.90
CA GLN A 134 4.23 -14.65 -12.05
C GLN A 134 5.38 -14.83 -13.06
N ARG A 135 6.03 -13.75 -13.47
CA ARG A 135 7.11 -13.76 -14.45
C ARG A 135 8.33 -14.57 -13.99
N LYS A 136 8.62 -14.55 -12.69
CA LYS A 136 9.77 -15.25 -12.09
C LYS A 136 9.40 -16.64 -11.52
N GLY A 137 8.14 -17.04 -11.61
CA GLY A 137 7.65 -18.34 -11.17
C GLY A 137 7.60 -18.50 -9.65
N PHE A 138 7.47 -17.41 -8.89
CA PHE A 138 7.19 -17.44 -7.46
C PHE A 138 5.70 -17.71 -7.24
N ASN A 139 5.38 -18.62 -6.33
CA ASN A 139 3.99 -18.97 -6.00
C ASN A 139 3.55 -18.49 -4.61
N PHE A 140 4.48 -17.90 -3.85
CA PHE A 140 4.21 -17.26 -2.57
C PHE A 140 5.16 -16.08 -2.37
N VAL A 141 4.64 -14.91 -1.98
CA VAL A 141 5.43 -13.71 -1.68
C VAL A 141 4.99 -13.12 -0.35
N VAL A 142 5.95 -12.79 0.49
CA VAL A 142 5.73 -12.23 1.85
C VAL A 142 6.33 -10.83 1.93
N ASP A 143 5.59 -9.90 2.52
CA ASP A 143 6.15 -8.62 2.92
C ASP A 143 7.08 -8.80 4.13
N ILE A 144 8.35 -8.45 3.98
CA ILE A 144 9.34 -8.61 5.05
C ILE A 144 9.01 -7.75 6.27
N THR A 145 8.37 -6.60 6.07
CA THR A 145 8.05 -5.65 7.15
C THR A 145 6.85 -6.12 7.96
N ALA A 146 5.78 -6.55 7.30
CA ALA A 146 4.54 -6.97 7.96
C ALA A 146 4.54 -8.47 8.29
N GLY A 147 5.28 -9.28 7.55
CA GLY A 147 5.31 -10.74 7.68
C GLY A 147 6.18 -11.29 8.80
N GLY A 148 6.89 -10.44 9.56
CA GLY A 148 7.77 -10.88 10.64
C GLY A 148 8.95 -11.73 10.15
N VAL A 149 9.41 -11.55 8.93
CA VAL A 149 10.55 -12.27 8.35
C VAL A 149 11.83 -11.79 9.00
N LEU A 150 12.54 -12.69 9.70
CA LEU A 150 13.81 -12.38 10.35
C LEU A 150 15.02 -12.58 9.43
N TYR A 151 14.89 -13.46 8.46
CA TYR A 151 15.94 -13.79 7.50
C TYR A 151 15.33 -14.29 6.20
N ALA A 152 15.85 -13.81 5.09
CA ALA A 152 15.60 -14.34 3.75
C ALA A 152 16.91 -14.26 2.95
N ASP A 153 17.17 -15.29 2.14
CA ASP A 153 18.30 -15.24 1.21
C ASP A 153 18.08 -14.17 0.14
N GLN A 154 19.16 -13.54 -0.32
CA GLN A 154 19.11 -12.49 -1.34
C GLN A 154 18.43 -12.95 -2.64
N THR A 155 18.51 -14.24 -2.97
CA THR A 155 17.85 -14.84 -4.14
C THR A 155 16.33 -14.86 -4.04
N MET A 156 15.78 -14.69 -2.83
CA MET A 156 14.36 -14.62 -2.56
C MET A 156 13.84 -13.17 -2.59
N ASP A 157 14.72 -12.18 -2.54
CA ASP A 157 14.34 -10.76 -2.48
C ASP A 157 13.91 -10.23 -3.86
N LEU A 158 12.66 -9.82 -3.96
CA LEU A 158 12.03 -9.26 -5.15
C LEU A 158 11.91 -7.73 -5.11
N THR A 159 12.39 -7.07 -4.06
CA THR A 159 12.16 -5.65 -3.80
C THR A 159 12.57 -4.77 -5.00
N GLN A 160 13.77 -4.99 -5.54
CA GLN A 160 14.27 -4.21 -6.67
C GLN A 160 13.50 -4.48 -7.97
N ASP A 161 13.12 -5.74 -8.21
CA ASP A 161 12.32 -6.11 -9.37
C ASP A 161 10.91 -5.49 -9.31
N VAL A 162 10.30 -5.50 -8.12
CA VAL A 162 8.99 -4.89 -7.88
C VAL A 162 9.08 -3.38 -8.00
N LEU A 163 10.13 -2.74 -7.48
CA LEU A 163 10.36 -1.31 -7.63
C LEU A 163 10.46 -0.91 -9.12
N ALA A 164 11.21 -1.67 -9.91
CA ALA A 164 11.34 -1.43 -11.35
C ALA A 164 9.99 -1.61 -12.07
N GLU A 165 9.20 -2.62 -11.70
CA GLU A 165 7.87 -2.86 -12.29
C GLU A 165 6.88 -1.75 -11.93
N VAL A 166 6.87 -1.26 -10.67
CA VAL A 166 6.06 -0.12 -10.24
C VAL A 166 6.38 1.12 -11.07
N ASN A 167 7.66 1.42 -11.26
CA ASN A 167 8.11 2.57 -12.04
C ASN A 167 7.67 2.45 -13.51
N LYS A 168 7.76 1.24 -14.07
CA LYS A 168 7.29 0.95 -15.43
C LYS A 168 5.80 1.15 -15.57
N MET A 169 4.99 0.54 -14.69
CA MET A 169 3.53 0.65 -14.71
C MET A 169 3.07 2.11 -14.62
N HIS A 170 3.73 2.90 -13.77
CA HIS A 170 3.43 4.33 -13.65
C HIS A 170 3.73 5.12 -14.94
N LYS A 171 4.81 4.81 -15.64
CA LYS A 171 5.12 5.43 -16.95
C LYS A 171 4.09 5.06 -18.01
N ASP A 172 3.68 3.79 -18.03
CA ASP A 172 2.69 3.27 -18.99
C ASP A 172 1.31 3.93 -18.76
N GLU A 173 0.90 4.14 -17.51
CA GLU A 173 -0.33 4.85 -17.17
C GLU A 173 -0.30 6.31 -17.62
N LYS A 174 0.80 7.03 -17.36
CA LYS A 174 0.97 8.41 -17.83
C LYS A 174 0.91 8.53 -19.35
N ALA A 175 1.52 7.59 -20.06
CA ALA A 175 1.49 7.57 -21.53
C ALA A 175 0.07 7.33 -22.08
N LYS A 176 -0.76 6.54 -21.38
CA LYS A 176 -2.17 6.29 -21.76
C LYS A 176 -3.09 7.47 -21.41
N GLY A 177 -2.84 8.17 -20.31
CA GLY A 177 -3.63 9.33 -19.88
C GLY A 177 -3.33 10.62 -20.65
N SER A 178 -2.27 10.62 -21.49
CA SER A 178 -1.86 11.77 -22.33
C SER A 178 -2.38 11.69 -23.79
N LYS A 179 -3.19 10.68 -24.11
CA LYS A 179 -3.90 10.54 -25.38
C LYS A 179 -5.37 10.85 -25.22
#